data_95a2aa3fd85d4123b5aecf001fa69525
#
_entry.id   95a2aa3fd85d4123b5aecf001fa69525
#
_cell.length_a   1.000
_cell.length_b   1.000
_cell.length_c   1.000
_cell.angle_alpha   90.00
_cell.angle_beta   90.00
_cell.angle_gamma   90.00
#
_symmetry.space_group_name_H-M   'P 1'
#
loop_
_entity.id
_entity.type
_entity.pdbx_description
1 polymer ?
#
loop_
_entity_poly.entity_id
_entity_poly.type
_entity_poly.pdbx_seq_one_letter_code
_entity_poly.pdbx_strand_id
1 'polypeptide(L)'
;MSDNKEKMKALQMTIDKLEKTYGKGAVMKLSDEKIIDIPAISTGSLGLDIALGIGGIPRGRVIEIYGPESSGKTTLTMHCIAEAQKKGGMAAFIDAEHAFDKTYAEKLGIDTENLLISQPDNGEQALEIAEHLIRSGAIDIIVIDSVAALVPKSELEGEMGESKMGLQARLMSQALRKLTGTISKTGCSCIFINQLREKIGIMFGNPETTTGGNALKFYASVRLDIRRIGQIKEDADNITGNRVKVKVVKNKVAPPFKVVEFDIMYGRGISKSGEIVDLGVELNVIQKSGSWFSYSGNKLGQGRDSVKQLIEDNPELMDDLEKRIKEKIQSGASVKEEKE
;
A
#
# COMPACT_ATOMS: atom_id res chain seq x y z
N MET A 1 28.14 39.62 15.61
CA MET A 1 26.80 39.91 15.03
C MET A 1 26.84 40.36 13.58
N SER A 2 27.92 41.08 13.10
CA SER A 2 28.06 41.50 11.70
C SER A 2 28.23 40.33 10.73
N ASP A 3 29.08 39.34 11.08
CA ASP A 3 29.41 38.19 10.23
C ASP A 3 28.16 37.35 9.84
N ASN A 4 27.17 37.22 10.74
CA ASN A 4 25.95 36.48 10.47
C ASN A 4 24.97 37.23 9.51
N LYS A 5 24.96 38.55 9.54
CA LYS A 5 24.19 39.39 8.58
C LYS A 5 24.75 39.31 7.17
N GLU A 6 26.08 39.34 7.04
CA GLU A 6 26.74 39.20 5.74
C GLU A 6 26.54 37.81 5.13
N LYS A 7 26.64 36.76 5.94
CA LYS A 7 26.34 35.39 5.51
C LYS A 7 24.89 35.23 5.04
N MET A 8 23.94 35.80 5.76
CA MET A 8 22.53 35.77 5.38
C MET A 8 22.27 36.52 4.06
N LYS A 9 22.93 37.67 3.84
CA LYS A 9 22.81 38.44 2.61
C LYS A 9 23.38 37.68 1.41
N ALA A 10 24.56 37.07 1.57
CA ALA A 10 25.19 36.25 0.54
C ALA A 10 24.34 35.01 0.21
N LEU A 11 23.75 34.37 1.22
CA LEU A 11 22.83 33.24 1.02
C LEU A 11 21.60 33.66 0.23
N GLN A 12 20.98 34.80 0.57
CA GLN A 12 19.79 35.29 -0.14
C GLN A 12 20.10 35.57 -1.60
N MET A 13 21.23 36.24 -1.90
CA MET A 13 21.65 36.48 -3.28
C MET A 13 21.87 35.19 -4.06
N THR A 14 22.37 34.14 -3.39
CA THR A 14 22.55 32.82 -4.01
C THR A 14 21.20 32.14 -4.30
N ILE A 15 20.25 32.20 -3.36
CA ILE A 15 18.89 31.69 -3.53
C ILE A 15 18.22 32.39 -4.72
N ASP A 16 18.26 33.72 -4.77
CA ASP A 16 17.67 34.52 -5.86
C ASP A 16 18.27 34.15 -7.25
N LYS A 17 19.58 33.88 -7.29
CA LYS A 17 20.24 33.39 -8.49
C LYS A 17 19.80 31.99 -8.90
N LEU A 18 19.66 31.09 -7.94
CA LEU A 18 19.17 29.71 -8.16
C LEU A 18 17.72 29.71 -8.65
N GLU A 19 16.86 30.56 -8.06
CA GLU A 19 15.46 30.69 -8.49
C GLU A 19 15.34 31.25 -9.92
N LYS A 20 16.23 32.18 -10.32
CA LYS A 20 16.27 32.67 -11.70
C LYS A 20 16.71 31.61 -12.71
N THR A 21 17.59 30.69 -12.28
CA THR A 21 18.17 29.67 -13.18
C THR A 21 17.26 28.42 -13.24
N TYR A 22 16.70 28.00 -12.12
CA TYR A 22 15.98 26.72 -11.98
C TYR A 22 14.47 26.87 -11.70
N GLY A 23 13.98 28.10 -11.56
CA GLY A 23 12.58 28.41 -11.24
C GLY A 23 12.36 28.65 -9.75
N LYS A 24 11.22 29.32 -9.44
CA LYS A 24 10.81 29.59 -8.05
C LYS A 24 10.61 28.27 -7.30
N GLY A 25 11.11 28.23 -6.07
CA GLY A 25 11.02 27.03 -5.22
C GLY A 25 12.14 26.01 -5.44
N ALA A 26 13.17 26.34 -6.24
CA ALA A 26 14.35 25.49 -6.39
C ALA A 26 15.11 25.28 -5.07
N VAL A 27 15.06 26.27 -4.17
CA VAL A 27 15.55 26.20 -2.79
C VAL A 27 14.51 26.85 -1.88
N MET A 28 14.03 26.14 -0.87
CA MET A 28 13.04 26.63 0.08
C MET A 28 13.56 26.45 1.52
N LYS A 29 13.15 27.33 2.41
CA LYS A 29 13.36 27.10 3.84
C LYS A 29 12.26 26.19 4.34
N LEU A 30 12.60 25.17 5.13
CA LEU A 30 11.64 24.24 5.71
C LEU A 30 10.58 24.96 6.59
N SER A 31 10.95 26.11 7.17
CA SER A 31 10.02 26.96 7.92
C SER A 31 8.96 27.65 7.08
N ASP A 32 9.18 27.78 5.78
CA ASP A 32 8.27 28.45 4.85
C ASP A 32 7.26 27.47 4.25
N GLU A 33 7.50 26.17 4.36
CA GLU A 33 6.51 25.13 4.07
C GLU A 33 5.57 25.00 5.27
N LYS A 34 4.28 25.24 5.04
CA LYS A 34 3.24 24.63 5.88
C LYS A 34 3.52 23.14 5.91
N ILE A 35 3.48 22.51 7.07
CA ILE A 35 3.50 21.05 7.19
C ILE A 35 2.37 20.56 6.28
N ILE A 36 2.73 20.16 5.07
CA ILE A 36 1.75 19.66 4.10
C ILE A 36 1.49 18.23 4.56
N ASP A 37 0.31 17.99 5.10
CA ASP A 37 -0.17 16.63 5.31
C ASP A 37 -0.05 15.88 4.00
N ILE A 38 0.71 14.78 4.01
CA ILE A 38 0.89 13.95 2.82
C ILE A 38 -0.45 13.29 2.52
N PRO A 39 -1.12 13.62 1.40
CA PRO A 39 -2.39 13.02 1.10
C PRO A 39 -2.23 11.52 0.90
N ALA A 40 -3.22 10.75 1.31
CA ALA A 40 -3.21 9.30 1.29
C ALA A 40 -4.45 8.72 0.60
N ILE A 41 -4.27 7.54 0.02
CA ILE A 41 -5.33 6.67 -0.48
C ILE A 41 -5.53 5.56 0.55
N SER A 42 -6.76 5.37 1.04
CA SER A 42 -7.08 4.28 1.96
C SER A 42 -6.74 2.92 1.34
N THR A 43 -6.31 1.99 2.16
CA THR A 43 -6.05 0.61 1.74
C THR A 43 -7.30 -0.27 1.74
N GLY A 44 -8.43 0.26 2.22
CA GLY A 44 -9.64 -0.50 2.50
C GLY A 44 -9.60 -1.27 3.83
N SER A 45 -8.44 -1.34 4.48
CA SER A 45 -8.24 -1.88 5.81
C SER A 45 -8.07 -0.75 6.81
N LEU A 46 -8.97 -0.64 7.77
CA LEU A 46 -8.91 0.40 8.81
C LEU A 46 -7.64 0.27 9.66
N GLY A 47 -7.28 -0.96 10.03
CA GLY A 47 -6.09 -1.24 10.82
C GLY A 47 -4.80 -0.86 10.07
N LEU A 48 -4.72 -1.17 8.76
CA LEU A 48 -3.55 -0.85 7.96
C LEU A 48 -3.43 0.65 7.72
N ASP A 49 -4.54 1.34 7.48
CA ASP A 49 -4.55 2.80 7.33
C ASP A 49 -4.03 3.51 8.58
N ILE A 50 -4.40 3.02 9.76
CA ILE A 50 -3.89 3.48 11.05
C ILE A 50 -2.39 3.16 11.20
N ALA A 51 -1.98 1.94 10.87
CA ALA A 51 -0.59 1.52 10.96
C ALA A 51 0.34 2.33 10.05
N LEU A 52 -0.15 2.76 8.90
CA LEU A 52 0.56 3.63 7.96
C LEU A 52 0.71 5.07 8.49
N GLY A 53 -0.09 5.49 9.46
CA GLY A 53 0.05 6.75 10.21
C GLY A 53 -0.49 7.99 9.51
N ILE A 54 -0.83 7.91 8.23
CA ILE A 54 -1.37 9.00 7.41
C ILE A 54 -2.76 8.67 6.82
N GLY A 55 -3.36 7.56 7.28
CA GLY A 55 -4.69 7.13 6.83
C GLY A 55 -4.70 6.38 5.49
N GLY A 56 -3.59 5.76 5.10
CA GLY A 56 -3.47 4.96 3.89
C GLY A 56 -2.10 5.00 3.24
N ILE A 57 -2.02 4.58 1.97
CA ILE A 57 -0.79 4.67 1.17
C ILE A 57 -0.53 6.11 0.72
N PRO A 58 0.74 6.60 0.79
CA PRO A 58 1.07 7.97 0.46
C PRO A 58 0.91 8.26 -1.04
N ARG A 59 0.33 9.41 -1.37
CA ARG A 59 0.34 9.93 -2.74
C ARG A 59 1.72 10.45 -3.14
N GLY A 60 2.03 10.38 -4.42
CA GLY A 60 3.32 10.85 -4.95
C GLY A 60 4.52 9.99 -4.53
N ARG A 61 4.29 8.72 -4.18
CA ARG A 61 5.33 7.82 -3.68
C ARG A 61 5.27 6.44 -4.35
N VAL A 62 6.41 5.75 -4.29
CA VAL A 62 6.54 4.34 -4.66
C VAL A 62 6.25 3.49 -3.42
N ILE A 63 5.38 2.49 -3.59
CA ILE A 63 5.01 1.52 -2.58
C ILE A 63 5.37 0.12 -3.08
N GLU A 64 5.92 -0.73 -2.24
CA GLU A 64 6.12 -2.15 -2.52
C GLU A 64 5.25 -2.99 -1.59
N ILE A 65 4.43 -3.88 -2.16
CA ILE A 65 3.65 -4.88 -1.43
C ILE A 65 4.17 -6.24 -1.84
N TYR A 66 4.69 -7.01 -0.90
CA TYR A 66 5.30 -8.29 -1.19
C TYR A 66 4.91 -9.37 -0.17
N GLY A 67 5.06 -10.60 -0.56
CA GLY A 67 4.74 -11.76 0.26
C GLY A 67 4.68 -13.05 -0.56
N PRO A 68 4.42 -14.18 0.10
CA PRO A 68 4.21 -15.47 -0.57
C PRO A 68 3.06 -15.42 -1.57
N GLU A 69 2.99 -16.43 -2.42
CA GLU A 69 1.83 -16.64 -3.29
C GLU A 69 0.54 -16.79 -2.47
N SER A 70 -0.59 -16.34 -3.03
CA SER A 70 -1.91 -16.42 -2.39
C SER A 70 -2.00 -15.75 -1.00
N SER A 71 -1.11 -14.80 -0.70
CA SER A 71 -1.14 -14.06 0.58
C SER A 71 -2.12 -12.87 0.60
N GLY A 72 -2.71 -12.50 -0.54
CA GLY A 72 -3.67 -11.38 -0.66
C GLY A 72 -3.06 -10.07 -1.18
N LYS A 73 -1.87 -10.10 -1.81
CA LYS A 73 -1.21 -8.90 -2.39
C LYS A 73 -2.11 -8.18 -3.38
N THR A 74 -2.56 -8.90 -4.41
CA THR A 74 -3.44 -8.36 -5.47
C THR A 74 -4.77 -7.88 -4.89
N THR A 75 -5.37 -8.63 -3.97
CA THR A 75 -6.61 -8.21 -3.28
C THR A 75 -6.42 -6.88 -2.55
N LEU A 76 -5.34 -6.71 -1.79
CA LEU A 76 -5.05 -5.46 -1.07
C LEU A 76 -4.87 -4.29 -2.05
N THR A 77 -4.17 -4.49 -3.17
CA THR A 77 -3.99 -3.42 -4.17
C THR A 77 -5.29 -3.08 -4.90
N MET A 78 -6.14 -4.07 -5.17
CA MET A 78 -7.47 -3.84 -5.72
C MET A 78 -8.35 -3.00 -4.80
N HIS A 79 -8.29 -3.24 -3.48
CA HIS A 79 -8.96 -2.36 -2.50
C HIS A 79 -8.42 -0.93 -2.55
N CYS A 80 -7.10 -0.73 -2.67
CA CYS A 80 -6.53 0.61 -2.84
C CYS A 80 -7.08 1.32 -4.09
N ILE A 81 -7.24 0.58 -5.20
CA ILE A 81 -7.86 1.11 -6.44
C ILE A 81 -9.32 1.50 -6.18
N ALA A 82 -10.11 0.61 -5.59
CA ALA A 82 -11.51 0.87 -5.29
C ALA A 82 -11.68 2.11 -4.40
N GLU A 83 -10.84 2.26 -3.37
CA GLU A 83 -10.85 3.41 -2.48
C GLU A 83 -10.42 4.72 -3.17
N ALA A 84 -9.49 4.65 -4.14
CA ALA A 84 -9.12 5.79 -4.98
C ALA A 84 -10.30 6.22 -5.87
N GLN A 85 -10.94 5.28 -6.55
CA GLN A 85 -12.08 5.54 -7.44
C GLN A 85 -13.31 6.07 -6.69
N LYS A 86 -13.59 5.59 -5.47
CA LYS A 86 -14.65 6.14 -4.60
C LYS A 86 -14.49 7.64 -4.30
N LYS A 87 -13.26 8.14 -4.34
CA LYS A 87 -12.93 9.56 -4.18
C LYS A 87 -12.84 10.31 -5.52
N GLY A 88 -13.27 9.68 -6.62
CA GLY A 88 -13.21 10.25 -7.98
C GLY A 88 -11.83 10.18 -8.62
N GLY A 89 -10.90 9.40 -8.07
CA GLY A 89 -9.55 9.22 -8.61
C GLY A 89 -9.50 8.28 -9.80
N MET A 90 -8.56 8.52 -10.72
CA MET A 90 -8.30 7.67 -11.88
C MET A 90 -7.25 6.62 -11.54
N ALA A 91 -7.51 5.37 -11.96
CA ALA A 91 -6.65 4.23 -11.66
C ALA A 91 -6.17 3.52 -12.92
N ALA A 92 -4.97 2.95 -12.85
CA ALA A 92 -4.42 2.09 -13.88
C ALA A 92 -3.85 0.80 -13.27
N PHE A 93 -3.94 -0.30 -14.01
CA PHE A 93 -3.42 -1.60 -13.63
C PHE A 93 -2.57 -2.16 -14.77
N ILE A 94 -1.29 -2.39 -14.51
CA ILE A 94 -0.36 -3.05 -15.43
C ILE A 94 -0.30 -4.52 -15.04
N ASP A 95 -1.00 -5.36 -15.80
CA ASP A 95 -1.12 -6.80 -15.58
C ASP A 95 -0.04 -7.55 -16.36
N ALA A 96 1.16 -7.62 -15.79
CA ALA A 96 2.27 -8.35 -16.40
C ALA A 96 2.18 -9.87 -16.20
N GLU A 97 1.31 -10.35 -15.31
CA GLU A 97 1.06 -11.78 -15.11
C GLU A 97 -0.08 -12.31 -16.00
N HIS A 98 -0.84 -11.42 -16.69
CA HIS A 98 -2.00 -11.75 -17.50
C HIS A 98 -3.09 -12.52 -16.74
N ALA A 99 -3.29 -12.15 -15.47
CA ALA A 99 -4.14 -12.85 -14.51
C ALA A 99 -5.25 -11.98 -13.89
N PHE A 100 -5.54 -10.81 -14.47
CA PHE A 100 -6.54 -9.89 -13.95
C PHE A 100 -7.96 -10.48 -14.08
N ASP A 101 -8.64 -10.64 -12.95
CA ASP A 101 -10.03 -11.10 -12.87
C ASP A 101 -10.99 -9.90 -12.73
N LYS A 102 -11.69 -9.57 -13.84
CA LYS A 102 -12.67 -8.49 -13.88
C LYS A 102 -13.83 -8.73 -12.91
N THR A 103 -14.34 -9.95 -12.83
CA THR A 103 -15.48 -10.29 -11.97
C THR A 103 -15.11 -10.13 -10.49
N TYR A 104 -13.90 -10.52 -10.14
CA TYR A 104 -13.40 -10.32 -8.78
C TYR A 104 -13.19 -8.83 -8.46
N ALA A 105 -12.63 -8.07 -9.39
CA ALA A 105 -12.43 -6.63 -9.24
C ALA A 105 -13.76 -5.88 -8.99
N GLU A 106 -14.80 -6.21 -9.75
CA GLU A 106 -16.15 -5.65 -9.58
C GLU A 106 -16.74 -5.97 -8.18
N LYS A 107 -16.54 -7.21 -7.69
CA LYS A 107 -16.98 -7.60 -6.34
C LYS A 107 -16.25 -6.84 -5.23
N LEU A 108 -15.02 -6.40 -5.47
CA LEU A 108 -14.27 -5.56 -4.54
C LEU A 108 -14.65 -4.07 -4.62
N GLY A 109 -15.56 -3.71 -5.52
CA GLY A 109 -16.07 -2.36 -5.70
C GLY A 109 -15.24 -1.50 -6.65
N ILE A 110 -14.43 -2.11 -7.51
CA ILE A 110 -13.73 -1.41 -8.59
C ILE A 110 -14.72 -1.10 -9.71
N ASP A 111 -14.73 0.14 -10.14
CA ASP A 111 -15.37 0.55 -11.39
C ASP A 111 -14.47 0.12 -12.56
N THR A 112 -14.79 -1.03 -13.15
CA THR A 112 -14.00 -1.63 -14.22
C THR A 112 -14.18 -0.93 -15.56
N GLU A 113 -15.22 -0.11 -15.75
CA GLU A 113 -15.42 0.69 -16.96
C GLU A 113 -14.44 1.89 -17.00
N ASN A 114 -14.05 2.39 -15.84
CA ASN A 114 -13.12 3.51 -15.69
C ASN A 114 -11.72 3.08 -15.20
N LEU A 115 -11.43 1.77 -15.16
CA LEU A 115 -10.09 1.26 -14.87
C LEU A 115 -9.29 1.08 -16.16
N LEU A 116 -8.15 1.77 -16.26
CA LEU A 116 -7.20 1.52 -17.35
C LEU A 116 -6.43 0.24 -17.06
N ILE A 117 -6.47 -0.72 -17.97
CA ILE A 117 -5.69 -1.96 -17.88
C ILE A 117 -4.73 -2.07 -19.07
N SER A 118 -3.52 -2.56 -18.81
CA SER A 118 -2.52 -2.88 -19.83
C SER A 118 -1.89 -4.23 -19.54
N GLN A 119 -1.73 -5.04 -20.58
CA GLN A 119 -1.08 -6.35 -20.54
C GLN A 119 0.14 -6.34 -21.46
N PRO A 120 1.30 -5.88 -20.96
CA PRO A 120 2.51 -5.70 -21.75
C PRO A 120 3.21 -7.03 -22.04
N ASP A 121 3.91 -7.09 -23.18
CA ASP A 121 4.66 -8.28 -23.61
C ASP A 121 6.01 -8.45 -22.88
N ASN A 122 6.56 -7.37 -22.34
CA ASN A 122 7.86 -7.36 -21.65
C ASN A 122 7.97 -6.24 -20.61
N GLY A 123 9.01 -6.30 -19.78
CA GLY A 123 9.23 -5.38 -18.68
C GLY A 123 9.48 -3.93 -19.11
N GLU A 124 10.20 -3.71 -20.22
CA GLU A 124 10.43 -2.38 -20.79
C GLU A 124 9.12 -1.73 -21.18
N GLN A 125 8.26 -2.44 -21.92
CA GLN A 125 6.94 -1.95 -22.35
C GLN A 125 6.06 -1.63 -21.14
N ALA A 126 6.03 -2.52 -20.13
CA ALA A 126 5.27 -2.30 -18.90
C ALA A 126 5.65 -0.98 -18.21
N LEU A 127 6.94 -0.76 -18.04
CA LEU A 127 7.48 0.40 -17.32
C LEU A 127 7.39 1.69 -18.14
N GLU A 128 7.48 1.63 -19.47
CA GLU A 128 7.25 2.76 -20.36
C GLU A 128 5.77 3.20 -20.37
N ILE A 129 4.84 2.25 -20.46
CA ILE A 129 3.40 2.54 -20.35
C ILE A 129 3.11 3.19 -19.00
N ALA A 130 3.62 2.63 -17.90
CA ALA A 130 3.47 3.22 -16.56
C ALA A 130 4.05 4.65 -16.50
N GLU A 131 5.22 4.89 -17.08
CA GLU A 131 5.84 6.22 -17.13
C GLU A 131 4.96 7.23 -17.88
N HIS A 132 4.41 6.86 -19.03
CA HIS A 132 3.55 7.74 -19.82
C HIS A 132 2.24 8.06 -19.09
N LEU A 133 1.59 7.06 -18.47
CA LEU A 133 0.38 7.25 -17.68
C LEU A 133 0.63 8.18 -16.49
N ILE A 134 1.69 7.95 -15.72
CA ILE A 134 2.06 8.80 -14.59
C ILE A 134 2.37 10.23 -15.04
N ARG A 135 3.12 10.37 -16.13
CA ARG A 135 3.52 11.69 -16.68
C ARG A 135 2.33 12.51 -17.15
N SER A 136 1.23 11.89 -17.54
CA SER A 136 0.00 12.61 -17.91
C SER A 136 -0.55 13.49 -16.79
N GLY A 137 -0.24 13.14 -15.52
CA GLY A 137 -0.79 13.80 -14.32
C GLY A 137 -2.26 13.51 -14.05
N ALA A 138 -2.89 12.62 -14.84
CA ALA A 138 -4.30 12.27 -14.71
C ALA A 138 -4.53 11.03 -13.84
N ILE A 139 -3.49 10.25 -13.52
CA ILE A 139 -3.60 8.99 -12.79
C ILE A 139 -3.25 9.22 -11.31
N ASP A 140 -4.18 8.86 -10.42
CA ASP A 140 -4.00 8.97 -8.98
C ASP A 140 -3.29 7.74 -8.38
N ILE A 141 -3.58 6.56 -8.93
CA ILE A 141 -2.98 5.29 -8.51
C ILE A 141 -2.68 4.40 -9.72
N ILE A 142 -1.49 3.82 -9.72
CA ILE A 142 -1.09 2.80 -10.69
C ILE A 142 -0.53 1.59 -9.96
N VAL A 143 -0.97 0.40 -10.35
CA VAL A 143 -0.51 -0.88 -9.83
C VAL A 143 0.23 -1.63 -10.92
N ILE A 144 1.38 -2.23 -10.59
CA ILE A 144 2.17 -3.10 -11.47
C ILE A 144 2.22 -4.49 -10.83
N ASP A 145 1.54 -5.46 -11.42
CA ASP A 145 1.42 -6.84 -10.94
C ASP A 145 2.01 -7.82 -11.97
N SER A 146 3.14 -8.41 -11.71
CA SER A 146 4.08 -8.21 -10.62
C SER A 146 5.50 -7.92 -11.12
N VAL A 147 6.39 -7.44 -10.24
CA VAL A 147 7.81 -7.24 -10.58
C VAL A 147 8.46 -8.53 -11.09
N ALA A 148 8.03 -9.70 -10.57
CA ALA A 148 8.55 -11.00 -10.99
C ALA A 148 8.30 -11.28 -12.48
N ALA A 149 7.20 -10.75 -13.03
CA ALA A 149 6.80 -10.93 -14.44
C ALA A 149 7.39 -9.86 -15.38
N LEU A 150 8.09 -8.83 -14.86
CA LEU A 150 8.77 -7.84 -15.69
C LEU A 150 10.06 -8.41 -16.30
N VAL A 151 9.89 -9.31 -17.27
CA VAL A 151 11.01 -9.95 -17.97
C VAL A 151 11.57 -8.97 -19.01
N PRO A 152 12.91 -8.71 -19.02
CA PRO A 152 13.53 -7.87 -20.03
C PRO A 152 13.35 -8.45 -21.45
N LYS A 153 13.08 -7.57 -22.42
CA LYS A 153 12.90 -7.95 -23.82
C LYS A 153 14.04 -8.82 -24.36
N SER A 154 15.29 -8.46 -24.05
CA SER A 154 16.47 -9.21 -24.48
C SER A 154 16.56 -10.62 -23.87
N GLU A 155 15.88 -10.87 -22.74
CA GLU A 155 15.78 -12.20 -22.13
C GLU A 155 14.75 -13.06 -22.89
N LEU A 156 13.63 -12.45 -23.31
CA LEU A 156 12.58 -13.11 -24.10
C LEU A 156 13.04 -13.46 -25.50
N GLU A 157 13.89 -12.63 -26.12
CA GLU A 157 14.46 -12.85 -27.46
C GLU A 157 15.68 -13.80 -27.44
N GLY A 158 16.18 -14.20 -26.27
CA GLY A 158 17.28 -15.12 -26.10
C GLY A 158 16.91 -16.59 -26.33
N GLU A 159 17.91 -17.44 -26.45
CA GLU A 159 17.69 -18.89 -26.57
C GLU A 159 17.28 -19.50 -25.22
N MET A 160 16.48 -20.57 -25.25
CA MET A 160 16.11 -21.32 -24.06
C MET A 160 17.34 -21.84 -23.32
N GLY A 161 17.49 -21.47 -22.04
CA GLY A 161 18.61 -21.84 -21.19
C GLY A 161 19.77 -20.85 -21.18
N GLU A 162 19.70 -19.76 -21.95
CA GLU A 162 20.68 -18.68 -21.87
C GLU A 162 20.51 -17.90 -20.56
N SER A 163 21.55 -17.89 -19.73
CA SER A 163 21.53 -17.19 -18.46
C SER A 163 21.89 -15.71 -18.64
N LYS A 164 20.94 -14.81 -18.47
CA LYS A 164 21.14 -13.34 -18.54
C LYS A 164 21.01 -12.71 -17.16
N MET A 165 21.93 -13.04 -16.26
CA MET A 165 21.89 -12.59 -14.87
C MET A 165 21.86 -11.06 -14.73
N GLY A 166 20.96 -10.56 -13.89
CA GLY A 166 20.92 -9.17 -13.47
C GLY A 166 20.25 -8.17 -14.42
N LEU A 167 19.73 -8.60 -15.56
CA LEU A 167 19.05 -7.71 -16.51
C LEU A 167 17.79 -7.07 -15.90
N GLN A 168 16.96 -7.86 -15.24
CA GLN A 168 15.77 -7.37 -14.54
C GLN A 168 16.13 -6.32 -13.46
N ALA A 169 17.20 -6.55 -12.69
CA ALA A 169 17.66 -5.60 -11.68
C ALA A 169 18.15 -4.27 -12.29
N ARG A 170 18.79 -4.31 -13.48
CA ARG A 170 19.18 -3.12 -14.25
C ARG A 170 17.97 -2.37 -14.75
N LEU A 171 17.00 -3.07 -15.35
CA LEU A 171 15.74 -2.52 -15.83
C LEU A 171 15.00 -1.80 -14.71
N MET A 172 14.81 -2.45 -13.57
CA MET A 172 14.17 -1.86 -12.39
C MET A 172 14.93 -0.62 -11.86
N SER A 173 16.26 -0.69 -11.81
CA SER A 173 17.07 0.45 -11.36
C SER A 173 16.96 1.65 -12.30
N GLN A 174 16.90 1.42 -13.61
CA GLN A 174 16.74 2.47 -14.62
C GLN A 174 15.33 3.08 -14.54
N ALA A 175 14.30 2.25 -14.50
CA ALA A 175 12.91 2.68 -14.43
C ALA A 175 12.64 3.51 -13.18
N LEU A 176 13.04 3.04 -12.00
CA LEU A 176 12.79 3.74 -10.74
C LEU A 176 13.48 5.10 -10.67
N ARG A 177 14.67 5.25 -11.27
CA ARG A 177 15.33 6.56 -11.40
C ARG A 177 14.51 7.56 -12.21
N LYS A 178 13.86 7.10 -13.29
CA LYS A 178 12.99 7.93 -14.12
C LYS A 178 11.65 8.21 -13.45
N LEU A 179 11.01 7.16 -12.92
CA LEU A 179 9.65 7.23 -12.39
C LEU A 179 9.54 8.05 -11.11
N THR A 180 10.50 7.94 -10.18
CA THR A 180 10.37 8.54 -8.84
C THR A 180 10.16 10.05 -8.88
N GLY A 181 10.89 10.75 -9.75
CA GLY A 181 10.73 12.21 -9.90
C GLY A 181 9.36 12.60 -10.48
N THR A 182 8.87 11.84 -11.44
CA THR A 182 7.57 12.07 -12.08
C THR A 182 6.43 11.75 -11.11
N ILE A 183 6.50 10.60 -10.43
CA ILE A 183 5.56 10.17 -9.38
C ILE A 183 5.39 11.26 -8.32
N SER A 184 6.50 11.81 -7.81
CA SER A 184 6.46 12.87 -6.80
C SER A 184 5.80 14.16 -7.31
N LYS A 185 6.04 14.53 -8.56
CA LYS A 185 5.49 15.76 -9.17
C LYS A 185 4.00 15.65 -9.49
N THR A 186 3.55 14.49 -9.94
CA THR A 186 2.15 14.26 -10.35
C THR A 186 1.25 13.87 -9.17
N GLY A 187 1.83 13.48 -8.03
CA GLY A 187 1.06 13.01 -6.89
C GLY A 187 0.47 11.60 -7.08
N CYS A 188 0.91 10.84 -8.10
CA CYS A 188 0.45 9.48 -8.34
C CYS A 188 1.02 8.51 -7.30
N SER A 189 0.20 7.62 -6.74
CA SER A 189 0.66 6.48 -5.93
C SER A 189 1.03 5.33 -6.85
N CYS A 190 2.29 4.88 -6.82
CA CYS A 190 2.76 3.78 -7.66
C CYS A 190 3.05 2.54 -6.81
N ILE A 191 2.22 1.51 -6.96
CA ILE A 191 2.34 0.25 -6.22
C ILE A 191 3.00 -0.80 -7.11
N PHE A 192 4.08 -1.38 -6.62
CA PHE A 192 4.70 -2.59 -7.17
C PHE A 192 4.34 -3.79 -6.31
N ILE A 193 3.68 -4.76 -6.90
CA ILE A 193 3.50 -6.08 -6.28
C ILE A 193 4.76 -6.90 -6.54
N ASN A 194 5.27 -7.57 -5.50
CA ASN A 194 6.48 -8.37 -5.62
C ASN A 194 6.31 -9.74 -4.96
N GLN A 195 7.08 -10.70 -5.46
CA GLN A 195 7.10 -12.07 -4.95
C GLN A 195 8.36 -12.29 -4.13
N LEU A 196 8.28 -13.19 -3.17
CA LEU A 196 9.43 -13.67 -2.41
C LEU A 196 10.13 -14.80 -3.16
N ARG A 197 11.45 -14.82 -3.07
CA ARG A 197 12.33 -15.90 -3.52
C ARG A 197 13.30 -16.23 -2.40
N GLU A 198 13.74 -17.46 -2.35
CA GLU A 198 14.76 -17.88 -1.40
C GLU A 198 16.15 -17.82 -2.04
N LYS A 199 17.09 -17.25 -1.33
CA LYS A 199 18.50 -17.26 -1.71
C LYS A 199 19.10 -18.61 -1.36
N ILE A 200 19.62 -19.30 -2.36
CA ILE A 200 20.30 -20.59 -2.19
C ILE A 200 21.61 -20.36 -1.42
N GLY A 201 21.92 -21.22 -0.43
CA GLY A 201 23.18 -21.23 0.29
C GLY A 201 23.29 -20.32 1.51
N ILE A 202 22.22 -19.67 1.95
CA ILE A 202 22.21 -18.91 3.20
C ILE A 202 21.88 -19.87 4.35
N MET A 203 22.89 -20.18 5.18
CA MET A 203 22.73 -21.04 6.36
C MET A 203 22.32 -20.24 7.62
N PHE A 204 22.56 -18.92 7.66
CA PHE A 204 22.26 -18.05 8.79
C PHE A 204 21.57 -16.76 8.31
N GLY A 205 20.56 -16.30 9.05
CA GLY A 205 19.78 -15.10 8.72
C GLY A 205 18.55 -15.41 7.89
N ASN A 206 17.88 -14.36 7.35
CA ASN A 206 16.69 -14.54 6.54
C ASN A 206 17.07 -14.79 5.07
N PRO A 207 16.75 -15.97 4.52
CA PRO A 207 17.04 -16.31 3.12
C PRO A 207 16.10 -15.60 2.14
N GLU A 208 14.93 -15.10 2.61
CA GLU A 208 13.93 -14.50 1.74
C GLU A 208 14.40 -13.19 1.12
N THR A 209 14.14 -13.02 -0.16
CA THR A 209 14.39 -11.78 -0.90
C THR A 209 13.30 -11.54 -1.93
N THR A 210 13.08 -10.27 -2.30
CA THR A 210 12.17 -9.90 -3.37
C THR A 210 12.88 -9.93 -4.72
N THR A 211 12.13 -10.12 -5.82
CA THR A 211 12.65 -10.10 -7.19
C THR A 211 12.98 -8.68 -7.66
N GLY A 212 13.66 -8.53 -8.82
CA GLY A 212 13.99 -7.22 -9.39
C GLY A 212 15.17 -6.50 -8.73
N GLY A 213 15.97 -7.20 -7.90
CA GLY A 213 17.17 -6.63 -7.25
C GLY A 213 16.85 -5.74 -6.05
N ASN A 214 17.79 -4.84 -5.72
CA ASN A 214 17.66 -4.00 -4.51
C ASN A 214 17.08 -2.61 -4.76
N ALA A 215 16.91 -2.17 -6.01
CA ALA A 215 16.52 -0.81 -6.32
C ALA A 215 15.17 -0.44 -5.68
N LEU A 216 14.16 -1.30 -5.81
CA LEU A 216 12.83 -1.07 -5.26
C LEU A 216 12.85 -0.91 -3.73
N LYS A 217 13.70 -1.69 -3.03
CA LYS A 217 13.87 -1.58 -1.57
C LYS A 217 14.34 -0.18 -1.13
N PHE A 218 15.15 0.49 -1.96
CA PHE A 218 15.64 1.84 -1.68
C PHE A 218 14.62 2.91 -2.09
N TYR A 219 14.03 2.79 -3.29
CA TYR A 219 13.11 3.79 -3.83
C TYR A 219 11.74 3.79 -3.15
N ALA A 220 11.24 2.65 -2.73
CA ALA A 220 9.95 2.57 -2.03
C ALA A 220 9.96 3.41 -0.74
N SER A 221 8.91 4.22 -0.58
CA SER A 221 8.65 4.98 0.65
C SER A 221 7.95 4.13 1.70
N VAL A 222 7.11 3.19 1.25
CA VAL A 222 6.41 2.22 2.08
C VAL A 222 6.68 0.82 1.52
N ARG A 223 6.95 -0.14 2.42
CA ARG A 223 7.07 -1.56 2.10
C ARG A 223 6.22 -2.37 3.05
N LEU A 224 5.34 -3.19 2.48
CA LEU A 224 4.39 -4.04 3.21
C LEU A 224 4.71 -5.51 2.93
N ASP A 225 4.96 -6.28 4.00
CA ASP A 225 5.06 -7.74 3.96
C ASP A 225 3.70 -8.32 4.36
N ILE A 226 3.00 -8.96 3.42
CA ILE A 226 1.69 -9.58 3.66
C ILE A 226 1.80 -11.09 3.65
N ARG A 227 1.30 -11.74 4.71
CA ARG A 227 1.36 -13.19 4.89
C ARG A 227 0.03 -13.76 5.35
N ARG A 228 -0.35 -14.89 4.81
CA ARG A 228 -1.46 -15.69 5.32
C ARG A 228 -1.01 -16.39 6.62
N ILE A 229 -1.75 -16.18 7.69
CA ILE A 229 -1.48 -16.78 9.00
C ILE A 229 -2.53 -17.82 9.43
N GLY A 230 -3.67 -17.88 8.75
CA GLY A 230 -4.72 -18.84 9.03
C GLY A 230 -5.79 -18.89 7.94
N GLN A 231 -6.67 -19.86 8.06
CA GLN A 231 -7.86 -19.99 7.22
C GLN A 231 -9.09 -19.68 8.06
N ILE A 232 -10.07 -19.02 7.43
CA ILE A 232 -11.39 -18.78 8.04
C ILE A 232 -12.31 -19.85 7.50
N LYS A 233 -12.97 -20.56 8.40
CA LYS A 233 -13.89 -21.64 8.08
C LYS A 233 -15.26 -21.30 8.63
N GLU A 234 -16.29 -21.53 7.85
CA GLU A 234 -17.68 -21.47 8.29
C GLU A 234 -18.06 -22.79 8.96
N ASP A 235 -17.63 -23.92 8.36
CA ASP A 235 -17.77 -25.28 8.85
C ASP A 235 -16.44 -26.03 8.68
N ALA A 236 -16.39 -27.31 9.12
CA ALA A 236 -15.17 -28.11 9.09
C ALA A 236 -14.51 -28.18 7.71
N ASP A 237 -15.31 -28.20 6.64
CA ASP A 237 -14.83 -28.37 5.26
C ASP A 237 -15.00 -27.11 4.38
N ASN A 238 -15.72 -26.07 4.84
CA ASN A 238 -15.99 -24.86 4.06
C ASN A 238 -15.06 -23.73 4.46
N ILE A 239 -14.01 -23.49 3.65
CA ILE A 239 -13.08 -22.39 3.84
C ILE A 239 -13.64 -21.16 3.12
N THR A 240 -13.99 -20.11 3.87
CA THR A 240 -14.60 -18.87 3.36
C THR A 240 -13.64 -17.71 3.21
N GLY A 241 -12.42 -17.83 3.75
CA GLY A 241 -11.43 -16.79 3.66
C GLY A 241 -10.10 -17.14 4.32
N ASN A 242 -9.22 -16.13 4.37
CA ASN A 242 -7.92 -16.23 5.03
C ASN A 242 -7.74 -15.09 6.04
N ARG A 243 -7.17 -15.41 7.19
CA ARG A 243 -6.58 -14.44 8.10
C ARG A 243 -5.20 -14.08 7.59
N VAL A 244 -4.94 -12.79 7.40
CA VAL A 244 -3.65 -12.27 6.92
C VAL A 244 -3.01 -11.36 7.95
N LYS A 245 -1.70 -11.35 7.95
CA LYS A 245 -0.85 -10.46 8.75
C LYS A 245 -0.08 -9.56 7.79
N VAL A 246 -0.14 -8.24 8.00
CA VAL A 246 0.62 -7.25 7.23
C VAL A 246 1.59 -6.54 8.16
N LYS A 247 2.88 -6.61 7.85
CA LYS A 247 3.94 -5.88 8.54
C LYS A 247 4.39 -4.68 7.70
N VAL A 248 4.38 -3.50 8.30
CA VAL A 248 4.93 -2.28 7.71
C VAL A 248 6.45 -2.29 7.90
N VAL A 249 7.18 -2.90 6.97
CA VAL A 249 8.64 -3.11 7.09
C VAL A 249 9.44 -1.83 6.89
N LYS A 250 8.93 -0.92 6.05
CA LYS A 250 9.52 0.39 5.79
C LYS A 250 8.42 1.42 5.66
N ASN A 251 8.62 2.56 6.30
CA ASN A 251 7.72 3.70 6.17
C ASN A 251 8.52 5.00 6.30
N LYS A 252 8.48 5.86 5.29
CA LYS A 252 9.15 7.17 5.28
C LYS A 252 8.22 8.32 5.68
N VAL A 253 6.93 8.03 5.91
CA VAL A 253 5.90 9.05 6.23
C VAL A 253 5.38 8.93 7.66
N ALA A 254 5.68 7.83 8.35
CA ALA A 254 5.35 7.60 9.77
C ALA A 254 6.29 6.53 10.35
N PRO A 255 6.27 6.26 11.67
CA PRO A 255 7.06 5.19 12.29
C PRO A 255 6.73 3.82 11.67
N PRO A 256 7.75 3.04 11.24
CA PRO A 256 7.59 1.70 10.67
C PRO A 256 7.39 0.63 11.75
N PHE A 257 7.40 -0.64 11.32
CA PHE A 257 7.36 -1.88 12.09
C PHE A 257 6.04 -2.20 12.79
N LYS A 258 4.99 -1.44 12.50
CA LYS A 258 3.65 -1.80 12.95
C LYS A 258 3.14 -3.02 12.21
N VAL A 259 2.34 -3.81 12.91
CA VAL A 259 1.75 -5.05 12.40
C VAL A 259 0.25 -4.99 12.57
N VAL A 260 -0.46 -5.42 11.55
CA VAL A 260 -1.92 -5.51 11.57
C VAL A 260 -2.38 -6.85 11.03
N GLU A 261 -3.50 -7.32 11.52
CA GLU A 261 -4.14 -8.55 11.06
C GLU A 261 -5.58 -8.26 10.68
N PHE A 262 -6.00 -8.83 9.56
CA PHE A 262 -7.39 -8.74 9.11
C PHE A 262 -7.78 -9.96 8.30
N ASP A 263 -9.08 -10.09 8.07
CA ASP A 263 -9.67 -11.18 7.31
C ASP A 263 -9.84 -10.76 5.84
N ILE A 264 -9.42 -11.63 4.91
CA ILE A 264 -9.75 -11.53 3.49
C ILE A 264 -10.75 -12.65 3.19
N MET A 265 -11.99 -12.27 2.87
CA MET A 265 -13.07 -13.20 2.54
C MET A 265 -13.09 -13.47 1.04
N TYR A 266 -13.25 -14.72 0.65
CA TYR A 266 -13.31 -15.10 -0.76
C TYR A 266 -14.52 -14.44 -1.45
N GLY A 267 -14.27 -13.81 -2.59
CA GLY A 267 -15.28 -13.09 -3.36
C GLY A 267 -15.79 -11.78 -2.75
N ARG A 268 -15.32 -11.37 -1.56
CA ARG A 268 -15.72 -10.13 -0.88
C ARG A 268 -14.54 -9.23 -0.49
N GLY A 269 -13.30 -9.80 -0.43
CA GLY A 269 -12.11 -9.06 -0.06
C GLY A 269 -11.97 -8.81 1.44
N ILE A 270 -11.42 -7.66 1.82
CA ILE A 270 -11.13 -7.30 3.20
C ILE A 270 -12.42 -7.14 4.00
N SER A 271 -12.52 -7.84 5.13
CA SER A 271 -13.69 -7.78 6.03
C SER A 271 -13.62 -6.55 6.93
N LYS A 272 -14.20 -5.43 6.48
CA LYS A 272 -14.23 -4.20 7.27
C LYS A 272 -14.96 -4.37 8.61
N SER A 273 -16.08 -5.09 8.62
CA SER A 273 -16.81 -5.41 9.85
C SER A 273 -15.98 -6.21 10.85
N GLY A 274 -15.18 -7.17 10.34
CA GLY A 274 -14.25 -7.95 11.16
C GLY A 274 -13.18 -7.07 11.83
N GLU A 275 -12.58 -6.13 11.09
CA GLU A 275 -11.62 -5.19 11.65
C GLU A 275 -12.25 -4.26 12.69
N ILE A 276 -13.47 -3.77 12.45
CA ILE A 276 -14.20 -2.92 13.41
C ILE A 276 -14.44 -3.67 14.72
N VAL A 277 -14.81 -4.95 14.67
CA VAL A 277 -14.97 -5.77 15.89
C VAL A 277 -13.64 -5.91 16.62
N ASP A 278 -12.57 -6.31 15.89
CA ASP A 278 -11.26 -6.58 16.49
C ASP A 278 -10.65 -5.31 17.09
N LEU A 279 -10.58 -4.22 16.34
CA LEU A 279 -10.07 -2.93 16.80
C LEU A 279 -10.97 -2.29 17.86
N GLY A 280 -12.30 -2.44 17.73
CA GLY A 280 -13.26 -1.95 18.70
C GLY A 280 -13.05 -2.57 20.07
N VAL A 281 -12.78 -3.87 20.12
CA VAL A 281 -12.45 -4.58 21.38
C VAL A 281 -11.07 -4.16 21.90
N GLU A 282 -10.06 -4.11 21.03
CA GLU A 282 -8.70 -3.74 21.41
C GLU A 282 -8.63 -2.33 22.03
N LEU A 283 -9.35 -1.39 21.45
CA LEU A 283 -9.40 -0.01 21.89
C LEU A 283 -10.47 0.29 22.96
N ASN A 284 -11.15 -0.77 23.46
CA ASN A 284 -12.25 -0.63 24.43
C ASN A 284 -13.39 0.31 23.95
N VAL A 285 -13.65 0.37 22.66
CA VAL A 285 -14.86 0.95 22.07
C VAL A 285 -16.00 -0.05 22.15
N ILE A 286 -15.73 -1.30 21.80
CA ILE A 286 -16.63 -2.44 21.99
C ILE A 286 -16.18 -3.17 23.25
N GLN A 287 -17.10 -3.41 24.16
CA GLN A 287 -16.86 -4.17 25.38
C GLN A 287 -17.09 -5.65 25.13
N LYS A 288 -16.14 -6.49 25.53
CA LYS A 288 -16.23 -7.95 25.44
C LYS A 288 -16.23 -8.57 26.82
N SER A 289 -17.26 -9.34 27.14
CA SER A 289 -17.39 -10.10 28.37
C SER A 289 -17.71 -11.56 28.05
N GLY A 290 -16.69 -12.43 28.18
CA GLY A 290 -16.78 -13.81 27.70
C GLY A 290 -17.03 -13.85 26.19
N SER A 291 -18.13 -14.47 25.76
CA SER A 291 -18.55 -14.52 24.35
C SER A 291 -19.48 -13.36 23.93
N TRP A 292 -19.88 -12.49 24.86
CA TRP A 292 -20.79 -11.39 24.60
C TRP A 292 -20.06 -10.09 24.26
N PHE A 293 -20.61 -9.39 23.28
CA PHE A 293 -20.13 -8.07 22.85
C PHE A 293 -21.23 -7.03 23.12
N SER A 294 -20.81 -5.83 23.55
CA SER A 294 -21.71 -4.71 23.81
C SER A 294 -21.06 -3.39 23.40
N TYR A 295 -21.91 -2.42 23.04
CA TYR A 295 -21.52 -1.08 22.66
C TYR A 295 -22.48 -0.05 23.26
N SER A 296 -21.96 0.96 23.93
CA SER A 296 -22.76 2.01 24.59
C SER A 296 -23.89 1.45 25.47
N GLY A 297 -23.64 0.34 26.19
CA GLY A 297 -24.61 -0.33 27.06
C GLY A 297 -25.59 -1.28 26.36
N ASN A 298 -25.62 -1.29 25.02
CA ASN A 298 -26.46 -2.19 24.22
C ASN A 298 -25.71 -3.48 23.86
N LYS A 299 -26.39 -4.62 23.94
CA LYS A 299 -25.82 -5.90 23.48
C LYS A 299 -25.77 -5.93 21.95
N LEU A 300 -24.61 -6.21 21.38
CA LEU A 300 -24.42 -6.41 19.94
C LEU A 300 -24.68 -7.88 19.53
N GLY A 301 -24.26 -8.85 20.35
CA GLY A 301 -24.45 -10.26 20.05
C GLY A 301 -23.50 -11.17 20.83
N GLN A 302 -23.64 -12.47 20.59
CA GLN A 302 -22.78 -13.51 21.14
C GLN A 302 -21.92 -14.10 20.02
N GLY A 303 -20.59 -14.08 20.19
CA GLY A 303 -19.63 -14.52 19.20
C GLY A 303 -19.25 -13.43 18.18
N ARG A 304 -18.01 -13.52 17.67
CA ARG A 304 -17.45 -12.54 16.74
C ARG A 304 -18.23 -12.47 15.42
N ASP A 305 -18.62 -13.62 14.87
CA ASP A 305 -19.25 -13.68 13.56
C ASP A 305 -20.67 -13.11 13.57
N SER A 306 -21.43 -13.34 14.63
CA SER A 306 -22.75 -12.73 14.79
C SER A 306 -22.68 -11.21 14.91
N VAL A 307 -21.64 -10.68 15.57
CA VAL A 307 -21.42 -9.23 15.68
C VAL A 307 -20.95 -8.63 14.35
N LYS A 308 -20.09 -9.34 13.60
CA LYS A 308 -19.71 -8.93 12.23
C LYS A 308 -20.94 -8.79 11.35
N GLN A 309 -21.82 -9.80 11.35
CA GLN A 309 -23.05 -9.78 10.56
C GLN A 309 -23.96 -8.60 10.96
N LEU A 310 -24.14 -8.40 12.28
CA LEU A 310 -24.93 -7.25 12.77
C LEU A 310 -24.39 -5.92 12.27
N ILE A 311 -23.06 -5.74 12.25
CA ILE A 311 -22.42 -4.52 11.78
C ILE A 311 -22.55 -4.37 10.26
N GLU A 312 -22.45 -5.47 9.50
CA GLU A 312 -22.66 -5.46 8.04
C GLU A 312 -24.10 -5.07 7.68
N ASP A 313 -25.08 -5.55 8.43
CA ASP A 313 -26.50 -5.28 8.22
C ASP A 313 -26.91 -3.85 8.67
N ASN A 314 -26.03 -3.14 9.41
CA ASN A 314 -26.31 -1.82 9.98
C ASN A 314 -25.21 -0.80 9.61
N PRO A 315 -25.28 -0.15 8.43
CA PRO A 315 -24.28 0.82 8.00
C PRO A 315 -24.06 1.99 8.95
N GLU A 316 -25.14 2.50 9.59
CA GLU A 316 -25.05 3.59 10.57
C GLU A 316 -24.22 3.17 11.80
N LEU A 317 -24.40 1.96 12.29
CA LEU A 317 -23.60 1.41 13.39
C LEU A 317 -22.14 1.24 12.97
N MET A 318 -21.90 0.76 11.73
CA MET A 318 -20.57 0.61 11.18
C MET A 318 -19.82 1.95 11.15
N ASP A 319 -20.48 3.01 10.65
CA ASP A 319 -19.89 4.35 10.53
C ASP A 319 -19.62 4.97 11.92
N ASP A 320 -20.54 4.82 12.88
CA ASP A 320 -20.34 5.31 14.25
C ASP A 320 -19.17 4.61 14.95
N LEU A 321 -19.10 3.30 14.84
CA LEU A 321 -17.99 2.52 15.41
C LEU A 321 -16.65 2.90 14.77
N GLU A 322 -16.59 3.02 13.43
CA GLU A 322 -15.38 3.43 12.73
C GLU A 322 -14.92 4.82 13.17
N LYS A 323 -15.85 5.77 13.28
CA LYS A 323 -15.56 7.13 13.74
C LYS A 323 -14.98 7.11 15.17
N ARG A 324 -15.59 6.39 16.09
CA ARG A 324 -15.12 6.30 17.47
C ARG A 324 -13.77 5.61 17.60
N ILE A 325 -13.52 4.59 16.78
CA ILE A 325 -12.20 3.93 16.71
C ILE A 325 -11.14 4.97 16.29
N LYS A 326 -11.40 5.73 15.22
CA LYS A 326 -10.50 6.78 14.74
C LYS A 326 -10.25 7.88 15.79
N GLU A 327 -11.30 8.36 16.46
CA GLU A 327 -11.20 9.36 17.54
C GLU A 327 -10.36 8.86 18.71
N LYS A 328 -10.54 7.58 19.09
CA LYS A 328 -9.79 6.96 20.17
C LYS A 328 -8.29 6.89 19.87
N ILE A 329 -7.94 6.60 18.64
CA ILE A 329 -6.53 6.54 18.17
C ILE A 329 -5.93 7.94 18.14
N GLN A 330 -6.66 8.93 17.63
CA GLN A 330 -6.20 10.33 17.62
C GLN A 330 -5.97 10.89 19.02
N SER A 331 -6.72 10.41 20.02
CA SER A 331 -6.53 10.77 21.43
C SER A 331 -5.35 10.07 22.14
N GLY A 332 -4.55 9.27 21.42
CA GLY A 332 -3.31 8.67 21.92
C GLY A 332 -3.43 7.22 22.39
N ALA A 333 -4.52 6.53 22.11
CA ALA A 333 -4.61 5.08 22.31
C ALA A 333 -3.76 4.38 21.25
N SER A 334 -2.73 3.64 21.64
CA SER A 334 -1.87 2.88 20.70
C SER A 334 -2.43 1.49 20.47
N VAL A 335 -2.48 1.08 19.21
CA VAL A 335 -2.56 -0.32 18.79
C VAL A 335 -1.23 -1.00 19.17
N LYS A 336 -1.27 -2.23 19.67
CA LYS A 336 -0.11 -2.96 20.21
C LYS A 336 1.08 -2.95 19.24
N GLU A 337 2.25 -2.59 19.77
CA GLU A 337 3.53 -2.85 19.12
C GLU A 337 3.93 -4.31 19.39
N GLU A 338 4.37 -5.03 18.36
CA GLU A 338 4.99 -6.35 18.54
C GLU A 338 6.29 -6.14 19.37
N LYS A 339 6.33 -6.69 20.57
CA LYS A 339 7.62 -6.84 21.28
C LYS A 339 8.39 -7.95 20.56
N GLU A 340 9.61 -7.60 20.07
CA GLU A 340 10.58 -8.55 19.55
C GLU A 340 10.93 -9.64 20.58
#